data_10b75c8dbb99cf9f84f0f69ca0e150b3
#
_entry.id   10b75c8dbb99cf9f84f0f69ca0e150b3
#
_cell.length_a   1.000
_cell.length_b   1.000
_cell.length_c   1.000
_cell.angle_alpha   90.00
_cell.angle_beta   90.00
_cell.angle_gamma   90.00
#
_symmetry.space_group_name_H-M   'P 1'
#
loop_
_entity.id
_entity.type
_entity.pdbx_description
1 polymer ?
#
loop_
_entity_poly.entity_id
_entity_poly.type
_entity_poly.pdbx_seq_one_letter_code
_entity_poly.pdbx_strand_id
1 'polypeptide(L)'
;MGRVIGFELNSQDPKKAAEFYSEVFGWEVAEPHWDYWAVTTRMDVNSGINGGIGKGAYDYPHGTRIQIEVESIDEYIAKSKNNGAVIVRDKMEFDEFYLAYLVDPVGLGFGLI
;
A
#
# COMPACT_ATOMS: atom_id res chain seq x y z
N MET A 1 -8.11 -16.84 3.22
CA MET A 1 -8.52 -15.58 3.83
C MET A 1 -7.38 -14.57 3.69
N GLY A 2 -7.71 -13.36 3.25
CA GLY A 2 -6.72 -12.30 3.16
C GLY A 2 -6.50 -11.62 4.51
N ARG A 3 -5.25 -11.26 4.81
CA ARG A 3 -4.93 -10.53 6.05
C ARG A 3 -4.20 -9.24 5.74
N VAL A 4 -4.44 -8.22 6.53
CA VAL A 4 -3.76 -6.94 6.37
C VAL A 4 -2.34 -7.04 6.93
N ILE A 5 -1.35 -6.83 6.07
CA ILE A 5 0.06 -6.90 6.46
C ILE A 5 0.80 -5.58 6.33
N GLY A 6 0.17 -4.57 5.75
CA GLY A 6 0.83 -3.29 5.55
C GLY A 6 -0.14 -2.20 5.17
N PHE A 7 0.43 -1.02 4.97
CA PHE A 7 -0.31 0.14 4.51
C PHE A 7 0.54 0.92 3.52
N GLU A 8 -0.12 1.76 2.76
CA GLU A 8 0.54 2.68 1.85
C GLU A 8 -0.19 4.03 1.90
N LEU A 9 0.57 5.08 2.10
CA LEU A 9 0.06 6.45 2.09
C LEU A 9 0.50 7.10 0.79
N ASN A 10 -0.45 7.62 0.03
CA ASN A 10 -0.18 8.30 -1.23
C ASN A 10 -0.44 9.79 -1.11
N SER A 11 0.47 10.60 -1.64
CA SER A 11 0.39 12.03 -1.60
C SER A 11 1.14 12.61 -2.80
N GLN A 12 0.84 13.84 -3.17
CA GLN A 12 1.62 14.54 -4.20
C GLN A 12 2.90 15.16 -3.62
N ASP A 13 3.04 15.16 -2.30
CA ASP A 13 4.27 15.56 -1.63
C ASP A 13 4.65 14.51 -0.58
N PRO A 14 5.11 13.34 -1.03
CA PRO A 14 5.42 12.23 -0.11
C PRO A 14 6.57 12.53 0.83
N LYS A 15 7.54 13.34 0.41
CA LYS A 15 8.65 13.74 1.28
C LYS A 15 8.15 14.51 2.49
N LYS A 16 7.24 15.46 2.26
CA LYS A 16 6.66 16.26 3.34
C LYS A 16 5.83 15.41 4.27
N ALA A 17 5.07 14.47 3.72
CA ALA A 17 4.31 13.51 4.52
C ALA A 17 5.25 12.67 5.39
N ALA A 18 6.33 12.13 4.80
CA ALA A 18 7.31 11.33 5.53
C ALA A 18 7.92 12.11 6.68
N GLU A 19 8.29 13.37 6.47
CA GLU A 19 8.83 14.23 7.51
C GLU A 19 7.83 14.42 8.66
N PHE A 20 6.57 14.64 8.33
CA PHE A 20 5.52 14.79 9.33
C PHE A 20 5.41 13.56 10.23
N TYR A 21 5.27 12.38 9.63
CA TYR A 21 5.07 11.16 10.40
C TYR A 21 6.30 10.77 11.19
N SER A 22 7.48 11.03 10.67
CA SER A 22 8.72 10.82 11.39
C SER A 22 8.81 11.74 12.60
N GLU A 23 8.53 13.01 12.41
CA GLU A 23 8.66 14.01 13.47
C GLU A 23 7.63 13.83 14.57
N VAL A 24 6.39 13.57 14.20
CA VAL A 24 5.27 13.50 15.17
C VAL A 24 5.21 12.15 15.87
N PHE A 25 5.38 11.06 15.13
CA PHE A 25 5.18 9.72 15.64
C PHE A 25 6.45 8.91 15.80
N GLY A 26 7.58 9.46 15.37
CA GLY A 26 8.86 8.77 15.49
C GLY A 26 9.04 7.60 14.52
N TRP A 27 8.28 7.57 13.43
CA TRP A 27 8.45 6.51 12.44
C TRP A 27 9.81 6.60 11.79
N GLU A 28 10.45 5.46 11.57
CA GLU A 28 11.68 5.41 10.81
C GLU A 28 11.38 5.37 9.32
N VAL A 29 11.99 6.30 8.58
CA VAL A 29 11.77 6.45 7.16
C VAL A 29 13.06 6.11 6.45
N ALA A 30 13.02 5.13 5.56
CA ALA A 30 14.17 4.70 4.79
C ALA A 30 14.50 5.70 3.68
N GLU A 31 15.68 5.55 3.07
CA GLU A 31 16.03 6.34 1.91
C GLU A 31 15.03 6.08 0.78
N PRO A 32 14.63 7.14 0.05
CA PRO A 32 13.61 6.99 -0.98
C PRO A 32 14.11 6.24 -2.23
N HIS A 33 13.18 5.51 -2.84
CA HIS A 33 13.35 4.92 -4.16
C HIS A 33 12.19 5.39 -5.03
N TRP A 34 12.47 6.24 -6.03
CA TRP A 34 11.48 6.74 -6.97
C TRP A 34 10.24 7.35 -6.29
N ASP A 35 10.47 8.30 -5.38
CA ASP A 35 9.41 8.94 -4.62
C ASP A 35 8.59 7.98 -3.75
N TYR A 36 9.23 6.91 -3.30
CA TYR A 36 8.65 5.97 -2.35
C TYR A 36 9.58 5.80 -1.15
N TRP A 37 9.04 6.00 0.02
CA TRP A 37 9.76 5.87 1.30
C TRP A 37 9.18 4.70 2.08
N ALA A 38 9.96 3.66 2.28
CA ALA A 38 9.58 2.57 3.19
C ALA A 38 9.57 3.11 4.63
N VAL A 39 8.58 2.69 5.39
CA VAL A 39 8.33 3.22 6.73
C VAL A 39 8.22 2.08 7.73
N THR A 40 8.96 2.22 8.84
CA THR A 40 8.88 1.31 9.97
C THR A 40 8.19 2.04 11.10
N THR A 41 7.01 1.54 11.49
CA THR A 41 6.21 2.15 12.55
C THR A 41 6.40 1.48 13.90
N ARG A 42 7.03 0.30 13.90
CA ARG A 42 7.22 -0.46 15.12
C ARG A 42 8.64 -1.01 15.19
N MET A 43 9.20 -0.99 16.37
CA MET A 43 10.55 -1.51 16.62
C MET A 43 10.53 -2.88 17.27
N ASP A 44 9.37 -3.37 17.67
CA ASP A 44 9.23 -4.70 18.26
C ASP A 44 8.28 -5.57 17.43
N VAL A 45 8.20 -6.85 17.79
CA VAL A 45 7.45 -7.83 17.01
C VAL A 45 5.98 -7.95 17.42
N ASN A 46 5.54 -7.22 18.41
CA ASN A 46 4.26 -7.49 19.06
C ASN A 46 3.11 -6.62 18.61
N SER A 47 3.37 -5.53 17.92
CA SER A 47 2.31 -4.58 17.59
C SER A 47 2.64 -3.78 16.35
N GLY A 48 1.58 -3.33 15.67
CA GLY A 48 1.69 -2.44 14.53
C GLY A 48 2.05 -3.14 13.22
N ILE A 49 1.93 -2.40 12.16
CA ILE A 49 2.29 -2.82 10.82
C ILE A 49 3.19 -1.76 10.20
N ASN A 50 4.04 -2.18 9.28
CA ASN A 50 4.90 -1.29 8.53
C ASN A 50 4.29 -1.02 7.17
N GLY A 51 4.80 -0.02 6.48
CA GLY A 51 4.27 0.34 5.18
C GLY A 51 5.18 1.24 4.41
N GLY A 52 4.60 2.13 3.62
CA GLY A 52 5.35 3.07 2.83
C GLY A 52 4.56 4.33 2.53
N ILE A 53 5.28 5.36 2.15
CA ILE A 53 4.73 6.64 1.73
C ILE A 53 5.26 6.90 0.33
N GLY A 54 4.37 7.09 -0.62
CA GLY A 54 4.76 7.27 -2.01
C GLY A 54 3.98 8.36 -2.71
N LYS A 55 4.47 8.75 -3.88
CA LYS A 55 3.74 9.67 -4.71
C LYS A 55 2.57 8.95 -5.37
N GLY A 56 1.37 9.47 -5.15
CA GLY A 56 0.17 8.89 -5.74
C GLY A 56 0.12 9.09 -7.24
N ALA A 57 -0.36 8.08 -7.96
CA ALA A 57 -0.57 8.14 -9.39
C ALA A 57 -1.76 9.05 -9.70
N TYR A 58 -1.88 9.49 -10.96
CA TYR A 58 -2.94 10.43 -11.34
C TYR A 58 -4.36 9.87 -11.07
N ASP A 59 -4.51 8.57 -11.11
CA ASP A 59 -5.80 7.92 -10.89
C ASP A 59 -6.04 7.51 -9.42
N TYR A 60 -5.08 7.76 -8.54
CA TYR A 60 -5.24 7.62 -7.08
C TYR A 60 -4.21 8.53 -6.40
N PRO A 61 -4.38 9.86 -6.55
CA PRO A 61 -3.33 10.81 -6.18
C PRO A 61 -3.11 10.98 -4.69
N HIS A 62 -4.16 10.81 -3.90
CA HIS A 62 -4.10 10.94 -2.44
C HIS A 62 -4.93 9.83 -1.81
N GLY A 63 -4.46 9.29 -0.71
CA GLY A 63 -5.25 8.33 0.03
C GLY A 63 -4.39 7.31 0.76
N THR A 64 -5.08 6.50 1.53
CA THR A 64 -4.50 5.40 2.29
C THR A 64 -4.98 4.10 1.68
N ARG A 65 -4.05 3.18 1.45
CA ARG A 65 -4.36 1.82 1.03
C ARG A 65 -3.88 0.86 2.11
N ILE A 66 -4.71 -0.13 2.41
CA ILE A 66 -4.23 -1.30 3.15
C ILE A 66 -3.67 -2.30 2.15
N GLN A 67 -2.68 -3.08 2.58
CA GLN A 67 -2.14 -4.17 1.77
C GLN A 67 -2.58 -5.48 2.37
N ILE A 68 -3.19 -6.31 1.54
CA ILE A 68 -3.80 -7.57 1.94
C ILE A 68 -3.02 -8.72 1.31
N GLU A 69 -2.46 -9.57 2.16
CA GLU A 69 -1.75 -10.76 1.70
C GLU A 69 -2.76 -11.86 1.39
N VAL A 70 -2.64 -12.44 0.22
CA VAL A 70 -3.50 -13.52 -0.25
C VAL A 70 -2.67 -14.67 -0.80
N GLU A 71 -3.26 -15.86 -0.83
CA GLU A 71 -2.57 -17.07 -1.31
C GLU A 71 -2.34 -17.04 -2.81
N SER A 72 -3.30 -16.51 -3.56
CA SER A 72 -3.21 -16.39 -5.02
C SER A 72 -3.74 -15.03 -5.43
N ILE A 73 -2.85 -14.19 -5.92
CA ILE A 73 -3.22 -12.84 -6.35
C ILE A 73 -4.18 -12.92 -7.55
N ASP A 74 -3.94 -13.85 -8.47
CA ASP A 74 -4.80 -14.01 -9.66
C ASP A 74 -6.23 -14.37 -9.28
N GLU A 75 -6.39 -15.28 -8.34
CA GLU A 75 -7.69 -15.70 -7.84
C GLU A 75 -8.43 -14.54 -7.18
N TYR A 76 -7.72 -13.77 -6.36
CA TYR A 76 -8.35 -12.67 -5.63
C TYR A 76 -8.62 -11.45 -6.51
N ILE A 77 -7.84 -11.24 -7.57
CA ILE A 77 -8.18 -10.23 -8.58
C ILE A 77 -9.51 -10.61 -9.24
N ALA A 78 -9.65 -11.86 -9.65
CA ALA A 78 -10.88 -12.35 -10.28
C ALA A 78 -12.09 -12.24 -9.35
N LYS A 79 -11.95 -12.66 -8.11
CA LYS A 79 -13.01 -12.53 -7.10
C LYS A 79 -13.39 -11.07 -6.85
N SER A 80 -12.40 -10.19 -6.78
CA SER A 80 -12.63 -8.76 -6.58
C SER A 80 -13.43 -8.16 -7.74
N LYS A 81 -13.02 -8.45 -8.96
CA LYS A 81 -13.76 -7.99 -10.15
C LYS A 81 -15.20 -8.50 -10.16
N ASN A 82 -15.38 -9.76 -9.86
CA ASN A 82 -16.72 -10.37 -9.82
C ASN A 82 -17.62 -9.75 -8.74
N ASN A 83 -17.03 -9.09 -7.77
CA ASN A 83 -17.75 -8.43 -6.69
C ASN A 83 -17.73 -6.90 -6.80
N GLY A 84 -17.41 -6.37 -7.99
CA GLY A 84 -17.57 -4.95 -8.29
C GLY A 84 -16.34 -4.08 -8.13
N ALA A 85 -15.19 -4.65 -7.87
CA ALA A 85 -13.95 -3.88 -7.79
C ALA A 85 -13.43 -3.51 -9.18
N VAL A 86 -12.67 -2.44 -9.24
CA VAL A 86 -12.00 -1.97 -10.45
C VAL A 86 -10.49 -2.15 -10.27
N ILE A 87 -9.83 -2.67 -11.29
CA ILE A 87 -8.38 -2.82 -11.27
C ILE A 87 -7.74 -1.50 -11.65
N VAL A 88 -6.90 -0.96 -10.77
CA VAL A 88 -6.12 0.26 -11.03
C VAL A 88 -4.77 -0.12 -11.63
N ARG A 89 -4.10 -1.10 -11.05
CA ARG A 89 -2.87 -1.70 -11.59
C ARG A 89 -2.99 -3.20 -11.52
N ASP A 90 -2.90 -3.85 -12.66
CA ASP A 90 -2.94 -5.29 -12.73
C ASP A 90 -1.69 -5.89 -12.09
N LYS A 91 -1.67 -7.20 -11.93
CA LYS A 91 -0.59 -7.91 -11.28
C LYS A 91 0.78 -7.46 -11.79
N MET A 92 1.60 -6.96 -10.89
CA MET A 92 2.98 -6.57 -11.15
C MET A 92 3.90 -7.58 -10.47
N GLU A 93 4.95 -7.98 -11.17
CA GLU A 93 5.92 -8.93 -10.64
C GLU A 93 7.17 -8.20 -10.17
N PHE A 94 7.56 -8.44 -8.92
CA PHE A 94 8.81 -7.98 -8.34
C PHE A 94 9.65 -9.19 -7.96
N ASP A 95 10.90 -8.98 -7.54
CA ASP A 95 11.82 -10.08 -7.26
C ASP A 95 11.32 -11.08 -6.23
N GLU A 96 10.63 -10.59 -5.19
CA GLU A 96 10.22 -11.42 -4.07
C GLU A 96 8.71 -11.48 -3.86
N PHE A 97 7.92 -10.76 -4.66
CA PHE A 97 6.48 -10.71 -4.46
C PHE A 97 5.76 -10.21 -5.71
N TYR A 98 4.46 -10.40 -5.70
CA TYR A 98 3.55 -9.79 -6.68
C TYR A 98 2.72 -8.73 -5.98
N LEU A 99 2.24 -7.76 -6.75
CA LEU A 99 1.45 -6.66 -6.21
C LEU A 99 0.42 -6.24 -7.23
N ALA A 100 -0.81 -5.97 -6.79
CA ALA A 100 -1.85 -5.38 -7.62
C ALA A 100 -2.59 -4.32 -6.82
N TYR A 101 -3.09 -3.31 -7.50
CA TYR A 101 -3.90 -2.27 -6.88
C TYR A 101 -5.29 -2.26 -7.46
N LEU A 102 -6.28 -2.24 -6.58
CA LEU A 102 -7.68 -2.22 -6.94
C LEU A 102 -8.41 -1.15 -6.12
N VAL A 103 -9.62 -0.84 -6.58
CA VAL A 103 -10.54 0.03 -5.85
C VAL A 103 -11.82 -0.76 -5.65
N ASP A 104 -12.33 -0.77 -4.43
CA ASP A 104 -13.54 -1.51 -4.10
C ASP A 104 -14.80 -0.81 -4.65
N PRO A 105 -15.98 -1.42 -4.52
CA PRO A 105 -17.20 -0.85 -5.12
C PRO A 105 -17.61 0.53 -4.62
N VAL A 106 -17.06 0.98 -3.52
CA VAL A 106 -17.39 2.31 -2.97
C VAL A 106 -16.21 3.28 -3.00
N GLY A 107 -15.14 2.94 -3.71
CA GLY A 107 -14.05 3.87 -3.96
C GLY A 107 -12.85 3.73 -3.03
N LEU A 108 -12.80 2.72 -2.19
CA LEU A 108 -11.66 2.51 -1.30
C LEU A 108 -10.58 1.70 -2.00
N GLY A 109 -9.37 2.24 -2.02
CA GLY A 109 -8.22 1.59 -2.61
C GLY A 109 -7.60 0.54 -1.70
N PHE A 110 -7.11 -0.55 -2.30
CA PHE A 110 -6.37 -1.57 -1.57
C PHE A 110 -5.34 -2.23 -2.49
N GLY A 111 -4.34 -2.83 -1.87
CA GLY A 111 -3.35 -3.62 -2.58
C GLY A 111 -3.49 -5.10 -2.24
N LEU A 112 -3.26 -5.95 -3.22
CA LEU A 112 -3.11 -7.39 -3.04
C LEU A 112 -1.63 -7.74 -3.18
N ILE A 113 -1.14 -8.56 -2.27
CA ILE A 113 0.27 -8.93 -2.26
C ILE A 113 0.46 -10.42 -1.97
#